data_e9f42b49a0857ae53c7547f6b2882aa1
#
_entry.id   e9f42b49a0857ae53c7547f6b2882aa1
#
_cell.length_a   1.000
_cell.length_b   1.000
_cell.length_c   1.000
_cell.angle_alpha   90.00
_cell.angle_beta   90.00
_cell.angle_gamma   90.00
#
_symmetry.space_group_name_H-M   'P 1'
#
loop_
_entity.id
_entity.type
_entity.pdbx_description
1 polymer ?
#
loop_
_entity_poly.entity_id
_entity_poly.type
_entity_poly.pdbx_seq_one_letter_code
_entity_poly.pdbx_strand_id
1 'polypeptide(L)' 'MKETTLPVIGMTCNHCKASVESALSEVEGVQQATVSLEQNQVTVQHEDVPRERLVDAIEEIGYDVPTA' A
#
# COMPACT_ATOMS: atom_id res chain seq x y z
N MET A 1 -0.32 -14.68 9.55
CA MET A 1 -0.17 -13.33 8.97
C MET A 1 0.73 -13.40 7.76
N LYS A 2 0.37 -12.68 6.72
CA LYS A 2 1.16 -12.58 5.51
C LYS A 2 1.70 -11.18 5.36
N GLU A 3 2.76 -11.04 4.60
CA GLU A 3 3.36 -9.74 4.34
C GLU A 3 3.61 -9.60 2.85
N THR A 4 3.18 -8.49 2.30
CA THR A 4 3.36 -8.19 0.89
C THR A 4 4.01 -6.83 0.75
N THR A 5 5.07 -6.74 -0.01
CA THR A 5 5.74 -5.48 -0.30
C THR A 5 5.46 -5.09 -1.74
N LEU A 6 4.96 -3.88 -1.93
CA LEU A 6 4.59 -3.37 -3.23
C LEU A 6 5.35 -2.07 -3.53
N PRO A 7 5.93 -1.93 -4.70
CA PRO A 7 6.49 -0.64 -5.10
C PRO A 7 5.35 0.33 -5.42
N VAL A 8 5.51 1.58 -5.02
CA VAL A 8 4.50 2.62 -5.27
C VAL A 8 5.18 3.84 -5.83
N ILE A 9 4.68 4.34 -6.95
CA ILE A 9 5.21 5.53 -7.61
C ILE A 9 4.32 6.73 -7.26
N GLY A 10 4.93 7.86 -6.99
CA GLY A 10 4.21 9.10 -6.71
C GLY A 10 4.23 9.53 -5.25
N MET A 11 4.78 8.72 -4.37
CA MET A 11 4.91 9.11 -2.96
C MET A 11 6.13 10.00 -2.80
N THR A 12 5.88 11.29 -2.61
CA THR A 12 6.97 12.27 -2.51
C THR A 12 7.01 13.00 -1.17
N CYS A 13 6.05 12.77 -0.29
CA CYS A 13 5.98 13.47 0.99
C CYS A 13 5.24 12.64 2.03
N ASN A 14 5.27 13.13 3.27
CA ASN A 14 4.61 12.44 4.38
C ASN A 14 3.11 12.32 4.21
N HIS A 15 2.49 13.27 3.53
CA HIS A 15 1.05 13.21 3.25
C HIS A 15 0.73 12.03 2.36
N CYS A 16 1.56 11.79 1.36
CA CYS A 16 1.38 10.65 0.47
C CYS A 16 1.51 9.34 1.24
N LYS A 17 2.50 9.27 2.12
CA LYS A 17 2.70 8.11 2.98
C LYS A 17 1.44 7.84 3.81
N ALA A 18 0.93 8.86 4.47
CA ALA A 18 -0.26 8.72 5.31
C ALA A 18 -1.48 8.29 4.50
N SER A 19 -1.64 8.84 3.30
CA SER A 19 -2.76 8.50 2.42
C SER A 19 -2.71 7.03 2.02
N VAL A 20 -1.55 6.54 1.64
CA VAL A 20 -1.39 5.14 1.25
C VAL A 20 -1.65 4.22 2.44
N GLU A 21 -1.08 4.54 3.58
CA GLU A 21 -1.28 3.72 4.78
C GLU A 21 -2.75 3.70 5.18
N SER A 22 -3.41 4.83 5.11
CA SER A 22 -4.83 4.93 5.44
C SER A 22 -5.69 4.12 4.48
N ALA A 23 -5.43 4.26 3.19
CA ALA A 23 -6.18 3.53 2.17
C ALA A 23 -6.04 2.02 2.35
N LEU A 24 -4.84 1.57 2.62
CA LEU A 24 -4.60 0.13 2.82
C LEU A 24 -5.22 -0.38 4.11
N SER A 25 -5.20 0.43 5.17
CA SER A 25 -5.78 0.01 6.43
C SER A 25 -7.31 -0.13 6.36
N GLU A 26 -7.94 0.49 5.38
CA GLU A 26 -9.37 0.34 5.16
C GLU A 26 -9.73 -0.94 4.42
N VAL A 27 -8.75 -1.61 3.84
CA VAL A 27 -9.00 -2.88 3.16
C VAL A 27 -9.25 -3.96 4.19
N GLU A 28 -10.34 -4.69 4.02
CA GLU A 28 -10.68 -5.77 4.93
C GLU A 28 -9.60 -6.85 4.89
N GLY A 29 -9.13 -7.24 6.06
CA GLY A 29 -8.06 -8.23 6.19
C GLY A 29 -6.67 -7.65 6.33
N VAL A 30 -6.50 -6.34 6.13
CA VAL A 30 -5.21 -5.68 6.34
C VAL A 30 -5.08 -5.32 7.81
N GLN A 31 -3.96 -5.71 8.40
CA GLN A 31 -3.69 -5.43 9.80
C GLN A 31 -2.81 -4.20 9.97
N GLN A 32 -1.84 -4.03 9.09
CA GLN A 32 -0.95 -2.89 9.16
C GLN A 32 -0.34 -2.62 7.80
N ALA A 33 -0.11 -1.35 7.50
CA ALA A 33 0.59 -0.94 6.29
C ALA A 33 1.68 0.04 6.70
N THR A 34 2.89 -0.18 6.21
CA THR A 34 4.04 0.67 6.49
C THR A 34 4.64 1.13 5.18
N VAL A 35 4.73 2.42 4.98
CA VAL A 35 5.29 3.01 3.78
C VAL A 35 6.74 3.41 4.00
N SER A 36 7.60 3.09 3.02
CA SER A 36 8.98 3.56 3.00
C SER A 36 9.13 4.55 1.86
N LEU A 37 9.24 5.83 2.18
CA LEU A 37 9.47 6.87 1.17
C LEU A 37 10.85 6.74 0.54
N GLU A 38 11.79 6.27 1.30
CA GLU A 38 13.17 6.10 0.86
C GLU A 38 13.29 5.06 -0.25
N GLN A 39 12.50 4.01 -0.15
CA GLN A 39 12.50 2.93 -1.13
C GLN A 39 11.30 2.96 -2.07
N ASN A 40 10.41 3.92 -1.88
CA ASN A 40 9.20 4.07 -2.69
C ASN A 40 8.37 2.78 -2.71
N GLN A 41 8.15 2.21 -1.54
CA GLN A 41 7.40 0.96 -1.43
C GLN A 41 6.59 0.94 -0.15
N VAL A 42 5.62 0.04 -0.11
CA VAL A 42 4.80 -0.18 1.07
C VAL A 42 4.83 -1.66 1.43
N THR A 43 4.95 -1.93 2.72
CA THR A 43 4.87 -3.28 3.25
C THR A 43 3.54 -3.42 3.97
N VAL A 44 2.74 -4.40 3.57
CA VAL A 44 1.40 -4.61 4.11
C VAL A 44 1.37 -5.93 4.85
N GLN A 45 0.93 -5.89 6.10
CA GLN A 45 0.68 -7.10 6.88
C GLN A 45 -0.80 -7.39 6.82
N HIS A 46 -1.16 -8.56 6.33
CA HIS A 46 -2.55 -8.91 6.05
C HIS A 46 -2.80 -10.40 6.21
N GLU A 47 -4.09 -10.75 6.24
CA GLU A 47 -4.53 -12.13 6.25
C GLU A 47 -4.76 -12.60 4.80
N ASP A 48 -5.89 -13.21 4.52
CA ASP A 48 -6.21 -13.69 3.18
C ASP A 48 -6.75 -12.57 2.29
N VAL A 49 -5.86 -11.65 1.92
CA VAL A 49 -6.22 -10.54 1.04
C VAL A 49 -5.49 -10.70 -0.28
N PRO A 50 -6.21 -10.77 -1.41
CA PRO A 50 -5.56 -10.84 -2.70
C PRO A 50 -4.71 -9.59 -2.95
N ARG A 51 -3.56 -9.78 -3.56
CA ARG A 51 -2.68 -8.66 -3.89
C ARG A 51 -3.41 -7.59 -4.70
N GLU A 52 -4.32 -8.00 -5.57
CA GLU A 52 -5.09 -7.09 -6.40
C GLU A 52 -5.87 -6.07 -5.57
N ARG A 53 -6.37 -6.48 -4.42
CA ARG A 53 -7.08 -5.57 -3.51
C ARG A 53 -6.16 -4.49 -2.98
N LEU A 54 -4.94 -4.85 -2.68
CA LEU A 54 -3.95 -3.90 -2.19
C LEU A 54 -3.56 -2.92 -3.29
N VAL A 55 -3.34 -3.42 -4.49
CA VAL A 55 -3.02 -2.59 -5.65
C VAL A 55 -4.18 -1.63 -5.94
N ASP A 56 -5.40 -2.14 -5.95
CA ASP A 56 -6.58 -1.32 -6.22
C ASP A 56 -6.73 -0.18 -5.21
N ALA A 57 -6.48 -0.47 -3.94
CA ALA A 57 -6.59 0.55 -2.89
C ALA A 57 -5.57 1.68 -3.12
N ILE A 58 -4.37 1.33 -3.54
CA ILE A 58 -3.33 2.31 -3.81
C ILE A 58 -3.65 3.11 -5.06
N GLU A 59 -4.10 2.45 -6.13
CA GLU A 59 -4.41 3.13 -7.38
C GLU A 59 -5.63 4.04 -7.26
N GLU A 60 -6.57 3.66 -6.41
CA GLU A 60 -7.79 4.44 -6.21
C GLU A 60 -7.50 5.84 -5.68
N ILE A 61 -6.43 6.01 -4.91
CA ILE A 61 -6.07 7.32 -4.38
C ILE A 61 -5.07 8.06 -5.27
N GLY A 62 -4.78 7.53 -6.47
CA GLY A 62 -4.00 8.24 -7.46
C GLY A 62 -2.53 7.87 -7.56
N TYR A 63 -2.11 6.80 -6.92
CA TYR A 63 -0.72 6.33 -7.00
C TYR A 63 -0.62 5.12 -7.91
N ASP A 64 0.56 4.89 -8.47
CA ASP A 64 0.80 3.77 -9.37
C ASP A 64 1.57 2.65 -8.69
N VAL A 65 1.19 1.43 -9.03
CA VAL A 65 1.93 0.23 -8.61
C VAL A 65 2.44 -0.45 -9.86
N PRO A 66 3.74 -0.32 -10.16
CA PRO A 66 4.29 -0.73 -11.46
C PRO A 66 4.39 -2.24 -11.70
N THR A 67 4.14 -3.03 -10.69
CA THR A 67 4.25 -4.49 -10.84
C THR A 67 2.89 -5.17 -10.85
N ALA A 68 2.01 -4.62 -11.55
CA ALA A 68 0.69 -5.25 -11.65
C ALA A 68 0.78 -6.59 -12.37
#